data_a8e2478aca79e0f8a829c27e1212d5fe
#
_entry.id   a8e2478aca79e0f8a829c27e1212d5fe
#
_cell.length_a   1.000
_cell.length_b   1.000
_cell.length_c   1.000
_cell.angle_alpha   90.00
_cell.angle_beta   90.00
_cell.angle_gamma   90.00
#
_symmetry.space_group_name_H-M   'P 1'
#
loop_
_entity.id
_entity.type
_entity.pdbx_description
1 polymer ?
#
loop_
_entity_poly.entity_id
_entity_poly.type
_entity_poly.pdbx_seq_one_letter_code
_entity_poly.pdbx_strand_id
1 'polypeptide(L)'
;MTVTRKAYRAAILHSIADPAEVGLEASHEYFEDGLLVVDDGRISAVGHASDLLPTLDAGIPVEHYQDALITPGFIDTHIHFPQTGMIGSYGEQLLDWLNTYTFPCEKQFADKDHADQVAKIFLKELLRNGTTSALVFGSVHPESVNALFEEAERLDLRLIAGKVMMDRNAPDYLTDTAESGYTESKALIERWHGKGRLHYAVTPRFAPTSTPEQLALAGQLLKEHPGVYMHTHLSENLKEIDWVKSLFPEQKGYLDVYDHFELLGERSVFAHGVHLCDEECQRLAETGSAVAFCPTSNLFLGSGLFNLPQAERFKVNVGLGTDVGAGTSFSLLNTLNEAYKVMQLQGARLHPYKSLYLATLGGARALRLDDRVGSLRPGNDADFVVLDYKATPLLDYRIQQSNSIEETLFVLTTLGDDRTVRETYAAGRCVHQR
;
A
#
# COMPACT_ATOMS: atom_id res chain seq x y z
N MET A 1 -7.01 -24.39 23.61
CA MET A 1 -5.86 -23.60 23.11
C MET A 1 -5.49 -22.62 24.17
N THR A 2 -4.24 -22.57 24.61
CA THR A 2 -3.77 -21.56 25.56
C THR A 2 -3.71 -20.22 24.81
N VAL A 3 -4.51 -19.24 25.27
CA VAL A 3 -4.46 -17.85 24.77
C VAL A 3 -3.05 -17.32 24.93
N THR A 4 -2.41 -16.90 23.85
CA THR A 4 -1.08 -16.29 23.90
C THR A 4 -1.24 -14.78 24.10
N ARG A 5 -1.22 -14.35 25.39
CA ARG A 5 -1.26 -12.93 25.75
C ARG A 5 0.17 -12.39 25.91
N LYS A 6 0.43 -11.27 25.28
CA LYS A 6 1.68 -10.49 25.40
C LYS A 6 1.37 -9.01 25.52
N ALA A 7 2.24 -8.26 26.14
CA ALA A 7 2.16 -6.80 26.18
C ALA A 7 3.46 -6.15 25.72
N TYR A 8 3.35 -5.00 25.08
CA TYR A 8 4.47 -4.23 24.53
C TYR A 8 4.39 -2.80 25.08
N ARG A 9 5.47 -2.35 25.74
CA ARG A 9 5.56 -1.02 26.36
C ARG A 9 6.52 -0.14 25.56
N ALA A 10 6.06 1.02 25.12
CA ALA A 10 6.84 2.02 24.38
C ALA A 10 6.07 3.35 24.34
N ALA A 11 6.62 4.39 23.70
CA ALA A 11 5.77 5.43 23.15
C ALA A 11 4.89 4.83 22.05
N ILE A 12 3.59 5.15 22.02
CA ILE A 12 2.62 4.60 21.07
C ILE A 12 1.88 5.75 20.38
N LEU A 13 1.82 5.72 19.06
CA LEU A 13 1.07 6.69 18.26
C LEU A 13 0.29 5.98 17.16
N HIS A 14 -1.01 6.24 17.06
CA HIS A 14 -1.82 5.76 15.95
C HIS A 14 -2.92 6.73 15.53
N SER A 15 -3.25 6.72 14.24
CA SER A 15 -4.35 7.49 13.69
C SER A 15 -5.68 6.83 14.06
N ILE A 16 -6.70 7.66 14.41
CA ILE A 16 -8.07 7.23 14.69
C ILE A 16 -9.08 7.83 13.72
N ALA A 17 -8.70 8.91 13.01
CA ALA A 17 -9.50 9.54 11.95
C ALA A 17 -8.59 10.28 10.98
N ASP A 18 -9.16 10.76 9.87
CA ASP A 18 -8.45 11.64 8.94
C ASP A 18 -8.28 13.04 9.53
N PRO A 19 -7.05 13.57 9.64
CA PRO A 19 -6.83 14.96 10.09
C PRO A 19 -7.55 16.01 9.24
N ALA A 20 -7.79 15.75 7.95
CA ALA A 20 -8.54 16.65 7.08
C ALA A 20 -10.04 16.71 7.40
N GLU A 21 -10.60 15.64 8.02
CA GLU A 21 -12.00 15.55 8.40
C GLU A 21 -12.28 16.10 9.80
N VAL A 22 -11.42 15.77 10.77
CA VAL A 22 -11.69 16.01 12.20
C VAL A 22 -10.75 17.03 12.86
N GLY A 23 -9.74 17.51 12.13
CA GLY A 23 -8.65 18.32 12.67
C GLY A 23 -7.54 17.50 13.33
N LEU A 24 -6.40 18.15 13.55
CA LEU A 24 -5.18 17.47 13.99
C LEU A 24 -5.33 16.81 15.37
N GLU A 25 -5.88 17.51 16.35
CA GLU A 25 -5.99 17.03 17.75
C GLU A 25 -6.89 15.81 17.91
N ALA A 26 -7.96 15.74 17.12
CA ALA A 26 -8.94 14.63 17.18
C ALA A 26 -8.61 13.45 16.26
N SER A 27 -7.49 13.52 15.53
CA SER A 27 -7.17 12.53 14.47
C SER A 27 -6.31 11.36 14.95
N HIS A 28 -5.72 11.44 16.13
CA HIS A 28 -4.77 10.44 16.64
C HIS A 28 -4.89 10.25 18.15
N GLU A 29 -4.31 9.16 18.63
CA GLU A 29 -4.04 8.92 20.05
C GLU A 29 -2.53 8.75 20.23
N TYR A 30 -1.98 9.41 21.25
CA TYR A 30 -0.57 9.34 21.63
C TYR A 30 -0.44 9.01 23.12
N PHE A 31 0.37 7.99 23.41
CA PHE A 31 0.71 7.58 24.76
C PHE A 31 2.25 7.60 24.88
N GLU A 32 2.80 8.58 25.60
CA GLU A 32 4.25 8.75 25.78
C GLU A 32 4.88 7.52 26.45
N ASP A 33 4.21 6.96 27.46
CA ASP A 33 4.47 5.67 28.06
C ASP A 33 3.22 4.80 27.89
N GLY A 34 3.14 4.17 26.74
CA GLY A 34 2.00 3.38 26.32
C GLY A 34 2.19 1.89 26.56
N LEU A 35 1.09 1.17 26.63
CA LEU A 35 1.03 -0.29 26.65
C LEU A 35 0.06 -0.78 25.56
N LEU A 36 0.56 -1.67 24.71
CA LEU A 36 -0.22 -2.42 23.72
C LEU A 36 -0.35 -3.86 24.22
N VAL A 37 -1.58 -4.33 24.41
CA VAL A 37 -1.85 -5.72 24.83
C VAL A 37 -2.40 -6.50 23.66
N VAL A 38 -1.81 -7.66 23.41
CA VAL A 38 -2.15 -8.54 22.28
C VAL A 38 -2.58 -9.90 22.80
N ASP A 39 -3.74 -10.36 22.36
CA ASP A 39 -4.33 -11.66 22.66
C ASP A 39 -4.57 -12.42 21.35
N ASP A 40 -3.93 -13.58 21.18
CA ASP A 40 -4.08 -14.44 20.00
C ASP A 40 -4.01 -13.70 18.66
N GLY A 41 -3.02 -12.77 18.55
CA GLY A 41 -2.78 -12.01 17.33
C GLY A 41 -3.70 -10.80 17.10
N ARG A 42 -4.53 -10.46 18.09
CA ARG A 42 -5.40 -9.29 18.07
C ARG A 42 -5.08 -8.33 19.20
N ILE A 43 -5.29 -7.05 18.96
CA ILE A 43 -5.16 -6.02 19.98
C ILE A 43 -6.34 -6.14 20.93
N SER A 44 -6.08 -6.35 22.21
CA SER A 44 -7.10 -6.39 23.27
C SER A 44 -7.20 -5.08 24.04
N ALA A 45 -6.08 -4.35 24.19
CA ALA A 45 -6.05 -3.04 24.80
C ALA A 45 -4.88 -2.20 24.27
N VAL A 46 -5.06 -0.87 24.25
CA VAL A 46 -4.00 0.13 24.07
C VAL A 46 -4.32 1.32 24.99
N GLY A 47 -3.31 1.90 25.63
CA GLY A 47 -3.49 3.03 26.53
C GLY A 47 -2.24 3.35 27.32
N HIS A 48 -2.38 4.19 28.36
CA HIS A 48 -1.27 4.50 29.26
C HIS A 48 -0.80 3.26 30.03
N ALA A 49 0.50 3.05 30.11
CA ALA A 49 1.08 1.92 30.84
C ALA A 49 0.70 1.95 32.32
N SER A 50 0.59 3.14 32.93
CA SER A 50 0.13 3.32 34.32
C SER A 50 -1.25 2.71 34.59
N ASP A 51 -2.14 2.75 33.62
CA ASP A 51 -3.52 2.30 33.76
C ASP A 51 -3.66 0.81 33.42
N LEU A 52 -2.92 0.32 32.41
CA LEU A 52 -3.07 -1.03 31.89
C LEU A 52 -2.19 -2.06 32.60
N LEU A 53 -0.94 -1.70 33.02
CA LEU A 53 -0.06 -2.65 33.73
C LEU A 53 -0.69 -3.29 34.97
N PRO A 54 -1.42 -2.53 35.84
CA PRO A 54 -2.07 -3.12 37.01
C PRO A 54 -3.21 -4.11 36.67
N THR A 55 -3.72 -4.08 35.43
CA THR A 55 -4.82 -4.96 34.98
C THR A 55 -4.31 -6.26 34.35
N LEU A 56 -3.00 -6.39 34.11
CA LEU A 56 -2.42 -7.61 33.56
C LEU A 56 -2.31 -8.69 34.64
N ASP A 57 -2.64 -9.93 34.26
CA ASP A 57 -2.41 -11.08 35.12
C ASP A 57 -0.90 -11.30 35.38
N ALA A 58 -0.58 -11.79 36.55
CA ALA A 58 0.79 -12.09 36.92
C ALA A 58 1.39 -13.14 35.96
N GLY A 59 2.54 -12.80 35.35
CA GLY A 59 3.26 -13.69 34.43
C GLY A 59 3.04 -13.41 32.94
N ILE A 60 2.19 -12.43 32.57
CA ILE A 60 2.13 -11.97 31.17
C ILE A 60 3.45 -11.30 30.80
N PRO A 61 4.13 -11.74 29.71
CA PRO A 61 5.35 -11.11 29.25
C PRO A 61 5.09 -9.67 28.82
N VAL A 62 5.88 -8.72 29.35
CA VAL A 62 5.87 -7.33 28.93
C VAL A 62 7.21 -7.03 28.27
N GLU A 63 7.21 -6.83 26.96
CA GLU A 63 8.38 -6.40 26.21
C GLU A 63 8.47 -4.88 26.24
N HIS A 64 9.60 -4.32 26.69
CA HIS A 64 9.78 -2.88 26.85
C HIS A 64 10.78 -2.32 25.83
N TYR A 65 10.29 -1.54 24.90
CA TYR A 65 11.08 -0.82 23.91
C TYR A 65 11.38 0.59 24.40
N GLN A 66 12.53 0.78 25.01
CA GLN A 66 13.03 2.11 25.32
C GLN A 66 13.48 2.81 24.02
N ASP A 67 13.34 4.13 23.96
CA ASP A 67 13.75 4.95 22.83
C ASP A 67 13.16 4.47 21.49
N ALA A 68 11.88 4.09 21.49
CA ALA A 68 11.19 3.61 20.31
C ALA A 68 9.72 4.06 20.28
N LEU A 69 9.14 4.08 19.09
CA LEU A 69 7.75 4.35 18.83
C LEU A 69 7.07 3.12 18.24
N ILE A 70 5.98 2.67 18.84
CA ILE A 70 5.07 1.71 18.22
C ILE A 70 4.02 2.47 17.43
N THR A 71 3.86 2.10 16.14
CA THR A 71 2.78 2.56 15.26
C THR A 71 2.10 1.36 14.61
N PRO A 72 0.89 1.51 14.02
CA PRO A 72 0.34 0.47 13.15
C PRO A 72 1.35 0.09 12.06
N GLY A 73 1.33 -1.15 11.62
CA GLY A 73 2.09 -1.57 10.45
C GLY A 73 1.71 -0.75 9.22
N PHE A 74 2.69 -0.44 8.40
CA PHE A 74 2.48 0.37 7.20
C PHE A 74 1.67 -0.41 6.16
N ILE A 75 0.91 0.31 5.34
CA ILE A 75 0.04 -0.21 4.30
C ILE A 75 0.41 0.41 2.97
N ASP A 76 0.90 -0.43 2.05
CA ASP A 76 1.28 -0.04 0.70
C ASP A 76 0.11 -0.29 -0.26
N THR A 77 -0.48 0.78 -0.81
CA THR A 77 -1.67 0.67 -1.64
C THR A 77 -1.36 0.46 -3.13
N HIS A 78 -0.09 0.44 -3.52
CA HIS A 78 0.35 0.14 -4.88
C HIS A 78 1.84 -0.22 -4.95
N ILE A 79 2.16 -1.43 -5.37
CA ILE A 79 3.52 -1.92 -5.52
C ILE A 79 3.57 -3.08 -6.54
N HIS A 80 4.66 -3.22 -7.30
CA HIS A 80 4.85 -4.27 -8.29
C HIS A 80 5.84 -5.34 -7.82
N PHE A 81 5.35 -6.53 -7.50
CA PHE A 81 6.17 -7.67 -7.12
C PHE A 81 7.21 -8.06 -8.20
N PRO A 82 6.82 -8.17 -9.49
CA PRO A 82 7.76 -8.60 -10.52
C PRO A 82 8.88 -7.60 -10.82
N GLN A 83 8.73 -6.35 -10.40
CA GLN A 83 9.71 -5.29 -10.67
C GLN A 83 10.79 -5.16 -9.59
N THR A 84 10.75 -6.03 -8.57
CA THR A 84 11.75 -6.02 -7.48
C THR A 84 13.18 -6.09 -8.00
N GLY A 85 13.45 -6.88 -9.05
CA GLY A 85 14.78 -7.08 -9.60
C GLY A 85 15.32 -5.93 -10.45
N MET A 86 14.49 -4.92 -10.74
CA MET A 86 14.87 -3.78 -11.57
C MET A 86 14.78 -2.43 -10.85
N ILE A 87 14.50 -2.43 -9.55
CA ILE A 87 14.48 -1.21 -8.75
C ILE A 87 15.77 -0.41 -8.92
N GLY A 88 15.65 0.91 -9.14
CA GLY A 88 16.79 1.77 -9.38
C GLY A 88 17.37 1.68 -10.80
N SER A 89 16.67 1.08 -11.76
CA SER A 89 17.07 1.12 -13.18
C SER A 89 16.98 2.54 -13.71
N TYR A 90 18.01 2.96 -14.49
CA TYR A 90 18.09 4.32 -15.02
C TYR A 90 16.87 4.65 -15.87
N GLY A 91 16.10 5.64 -15.44
CA GLY A 91 14.80 5.94 -16.00
C GLY A 91 14.85 6.92 -17.18
N GLU A 92 13.92 6.70 -18.11
CA GLU A 92 13.45 7.66 -19.09
C GLU A 92 11.96 7.93 -18.81
N GLN A 93 11.22 8.48 -19.78
CA GLN A 93 9.77 8.63 -19.64
C GLN A 93 9.07 7.26 -19.60
N LEU A 94 7.91 7.20 -18.94
CA LEU A 94 7.17 5.98 -18.62
C LEU A 94 7.16 4.93 -19.74
N LEU A 95 6.73 5.30 -20.95
CA LEU A 95 6.54 4.32 -22.04
C LEU A 95 7.84 3.70 -22.53
N ASP A 96 8.94 4.46 -22.57
CA ASP A 96 10.27 3.97 -22.96
C ASP A 96 10.85 3.09 -21.85
N TRP A 97 10.65 3.46 -20.58
CA TRP A 97 11.09 2.72 -19.42
C TRP A 97 10.40 1.35 -19.31
N LEU A 98 9.09 1.26 -19.62
CA LEU A 98 8.35 0.00 -19.66
C LEU A 98 8.98 -0.99 -20.64
N ASN A 99 9.31 -0.55 -21.85
CA ASN A 99 9.90 -1.39 -22.89
C ASN A 99 11.34 -1.83 -22.58
N THR A 100 12.13 -0.93 -21.97
CA THR A 100 13.56 -1.16 -21.74
C THR A 100 13.81 -2.06 -20.53
N TYR A 101 13.08 -1.89 -19.44
CA TYR A 101 13.35 -2.56 -18.17
C TYR A 101 12.21 -3.43 -17.67
N THR A 102 10.98 -2.91 -17.68
CA THR A 102 9.85 -3.56 -17.02
C THR A 102 9.46 -4.86 -17.70
N PHE A 103 9.14 -4.81 -18.98
CA PHE A 103 8.68 -6.00 -19.71
C PHE A 103 9.71 -7.13 -19.76
N PRO A 104 11.02 -6.87 -19.99
CA PRO A 104 12.03 -7.91 -19.87
C PRO A 104 12.15 -8.54 -18.48
N CYS A 105 11.94 -7.77 -17.40
CA CYS A 105 11.95 -8.27 -16.04
C CYS A 105 10.71 -9.13 -15.76
N GLU A 106 9.53 -8.64 -16.09
CA GLU A 106 8.25 -9.33 -15.85
C GLU A 106 8.12 -10.65 -16.62
N LYS A 107 8.76 -10.78 -17.79
CA LYS A 107 8.81 -12.03 -18.57
C LYS A 107 9.32 -13.23 -17.78
N GLN A 108 10.24 -13.01 -16.85
CA GLN A 108 10.88 -14.08 -16.08
C GLN A 108 9.91 -14.81 -15.15
N PHE A 109 8.76 -14.19 -14.85
CA PHE A 109 7.76 -14.71 -13.93
C PHE A 109 6.83 -15.79 -14.54
N ALA A 110 7.06 -16.18 -15.79
CA ALA A 110 6.55 -17.42 -16.35
C ALA A 110 7.22 -18.65 -15.72
N ASP A 111 8.44 -18.48 -15.17
CA ASP A 111 9.14 -19.50 -14.41
C ASP A 111 8.73 -19.44 -12.94
N LYS A 112 8.07 -20.50 -12.45
CA LYS A 112 7.61 -20.58 -11.05
C LYS A 112 8.75 -20.54 -10.04
N ASP A 113 9.89 -21.17 -10.35
CA ASP A 113 11.04 -21.21 -9.44
C ASP A 113 11.65 -19.81 -9.28
N HIS A 114 11.73 -19.06 -10.38
CA HIS A 114 12.12 -17.64 -10.34
C HIS A 114 11.12 -16.81 -9.51
N ALA A 115 9.82 -16.97 -9.77
CA ALA A 115 8.77 -16.26 -9.04
C ALA A 115 8.82 -16.56 -7.53
N ASP A 116 9.05 -17.83 -7.12
CA ASP A 116 9.18 -18.24 -5.72
C ASP A 116 10.40 -17.59 -5.02
N GLN A 117 11.53 -17.49 -5.74
CA GLN A 117 12.72 -16.83 -5.19
C GLN A 117 12.48 -15.34 -4.96
N VAL A 118 11.89 -14.66 -5.94
CA VAL A 118 11.62 -13.22 -5.84
C VAL A 118 10.52 -12.94 -4.81
N ALA A 119 9.50 -13.82 -4.66
CA ALA A 119 8.46 -13.67 -3.65
C ALA A 119 9.04 -13.62 -2.23
N LYS A 120 10.01 -14.50 -1.93
CA LYS A 120 10.71 -14.50 -0.63
C LYS A 120 11.48 -13.21 -0.39
N ILE A 121 12.16 -12.69 -1.41
CA ILE A 121 12.91 -11.42 -1.32
C ILE A 121 11.92 -10.26 -1.12
N PHE A 122 10.90 -10.17 -1.96
CA PHE A 122 9.89 -9.11 -1.95
C PHE A 122 9.18 -9.01 -0.58
N LEU A 123 8.64 -10.12 -0.08
CA LEU A 123 7.93 -10.13 1.21
C LEU A 123 8.88 -9.82 2.38
N LYS A 124 10.13 -10.30 2.32
CA LYS A 124 11.14 -9.96 3.32
C LYS A 124 11.46 -8.46 3.31
N GLU A 125 11.56 -7.82 2.14
CA GLU A 125 11.80 -6.38 2.05
C GLU A 125 10.58 -5.57 2.49
N LEU A 126 9.34 -5.97 2.19
CA LEU A 126 8.15 -5.34 2.76
C LEU A 126 8.21 -5.31 4.29
N LEU A 127 8.44 -6.48 4.90
CA LEU A 127 8.48 -6.63 6.36
C LEU A 127 9.66 -5.88 6.99
N ARG A 128 10.82 -5.88 6.33
CA ARG A 128 12.00 -5.12 6.76
C ARG A 128 11.75 -3.61 6.79
N ASN A 129 10.86 -3.13 5.93
CA ASN A 129 10.45 -1.73 5.86
C ASN A 129 9.16 -1.43 6.67
N GLY A 130 8.68 -2.38 7.48
CA GLY A 130 7.52 -2.18 8.36
C GLY A 130 6.16 -2.30 7.67
N THR A 131 6.12 -2.71 6.40
CA THR A 131 4.88 -2.88 5.64
C THR A 131 4.26 -4.24 5.95
N THR A 132 3.07 -4.24 6.53
CA THR A 132 2.34 -5.45 6.97
C THR A 132 1.17 -5.81 6.07
N SER A 133 0.72 -4.87 5.24
CA SER A 133 -0.35 -5.06 4.25
C SER A 133 0.02 -4.37 2.95
N ALA A 134 -0.28 -4.98 1.81
CA ALA A 134 0.00 -4.38 0.52
C ALA A 134 -1.03 -4.79 -0.56
N LEU A 135 -1.24 -3.88 -1.53
CA LEU A 135 -1.96 -4.15 -2.78
C LEU A 135 -0.94 -4.24 -3.91
N VAL A 136 -0.81 -5.42 -4.50
CA VAL A 136 0.34 -5.83 -5.30
C VAL A 136 -0.05 -6.21 -6.73
N PHE A 137 0.63 -5.61 -7.70
CA PHE A 137 0.63 -6.10 -9.09
C PHE A 137 1.48 -7.37 -9.21
N GLY A 138 0.90 -8.44 -9.80
CA GLY A 138 1.65 -9.58 -10.31
C GLY A 138 2.19 -9.34 -11.72
N SER A 139 2.55 -10.40 -12.43
CA SER A 139 2.76 -10.38 -13.88
C SER A 139 1.52 -10.92 -14.61
N VAL A 140 1.58 -11.00 -15.94
CA VAL A 140 0.54 -11.65 -16.74
C VAL A 140 0.47 -13.16 -16.49
N HIS A 141 1.51 -13.76 -15.94
CA HIS A 141 1.63 -15.19 -15.68
C HIS A 141 1.00 -15.58 -14.34
N PRO A 142 0.05 -16.54 -14.27
CA PRO A 142 -0.54 -17.02 -13.01
C PRO A 142 0.48 -17.52 -11.99
N GLU A 143 1.65 -18.00 -12.43
CA GLU A 143 2.75 -18.49 -11.61
C GLU A 143 3.25 -17.41 -10.66
N SER A 144 3.30 -16.15 -11.11
CA SER A 144 3.73 -15.02 -10.27
C SER A 144 2.81 -14.83 -9.06
N VAL A 145 1.50 -14.88 -9.27
CA VAL A 145 0.50 -14.68 -8.22
C VAL A 145 0.47 -15.88 -7.27
N ASN A 146 0.58 -17.11 -7.82
CA ASN A 146 0.67 -18.32 -7.00
C ASN A 146 1.89 -18.31 -6.10
N ALA A 147 3.09 -17.94 -6.63
CA ALA A 147 4.31 -17.83 -5.85
C ALA A 147 4.20 -16.83 -4.70
N LEU A 148 3.65 -15.65 -5.01
CA LEU A 148 3.47 -14.59 -4.02
C LEU A 148 2.49 -14.99 -2.92
N PHE A 149 1.33 -15.56 -3.26
CA PHE A 149 0.33 -15.95 -2.27
C PHE A 149 0.74 -17.18 -1.45
N GLU A 150 1.44 -18.16 -2.03
CA GLU A 150 1.97 -19.31 -1.31
C GLU A 150 2.95 -18.87 -0.20
N GLU A 151 3.85 -17.95 -0.51
CA GLU A 151 4.80 -17.42 0.50
C GLU A 151 4.10 -16.51 1.51
N ALA A 152 3.13 -15.68 1.08
CA ALA A 152 2.35 -14.84 1.98
C ALA A 152 1.48 -15.67 2.94
N GLU A 153 0.86 -16.77 2.48
CA GLU A 153 0.12 -17.71 3.31
C GLU A 153 1.02 -18.35 4.36
N ARG A 154 2.21 -18.80 3.96
CA ARG A 154 3.20 -19.38 4.89
C ARG A 154 3.59 -18.43 6.02
N LEU A 155 3.64 -17.13 5.72
CA LEU A 155 3.96 -16.06 6.67
C LEU A 155 2.71 -15.49 7.36
N ASP A 156 1.50 -15.91 6.96
CA ASP A 156 0.21 -15.36 7.42
C ASP A 156 0.12 -13.84 7.27
N LEU A 157 0.55 -13.34 6.13
CA LEU A 157 0.53 -11.91 5.82
C LEU A 157 -0.80 -11.49 5.19
N ARG A 158 -1.17 -10.24 5.41
CA ARG A 158 -2.32 -9.61 4.75
C ARG A 158 -1.88 -9.05 3.41
N LEU A 159 -2.35 -9.70 2.33
CA LEU A 159 -1.95 -9.31 0.98
C LEU A 159 -3.14 -9.33 0.03
N ILE A 160 -3.20 -8.31 -0.82
CA ILE A 160 -4.13 -8.26 -1.95
C ILE A 160 -3.28 -8.27 -3.21
N ALA A 161 -3.52 -9.20 -4.13
CA ALA A 161 -2.76 -9.27 -5.37
C ALA A 161 -3.60 -9.81 -6.52
N GLY A 162 -3.16 -9.55 -7.75
CA GLY A 162 -3.79 -10.09 -8.94
C GLY A 162 -2.82 -10.29 -10.09
N LYS A 163 -3.17 -11.22 -10.98
CA LYS A 163 -2.48 -11.36 -12.25
C LYS A 163 -2.84 -10.18 -13.16
N VAL A 164 -1.86 -9.63 -13.83
CA VAL A 164 -2.06 -8.58 -14.81
C VAL A 164 -2.83 -9.10 -16.01
N MET A 165 -3.84 -8.36 -16.45
CA MET A 165 -4.59 -8.57 -17.69
C MET A 165 -4.07 -7.58 -18.73
N MET A 166 -3.59 -8.10 -19.87
CA MET A 166 -2.95 -7.30 -20.91
C MET A 166 -3.02 -8.05 -22.25
N ASP A 167 -3.94 -7.66 -23.14
CA ASP A 167 -4.24 -8.38 -24.39
C ASP A 167 -3.90 -7.59 -25.66
N ARG A 168 -3.30 -6.39 -25.52
CA ARG A 168 -2.80 -5.58 -26.65
C ARG A 168 -1.66 -4.66 -26.22
N ASN A 169 -0.98 -4.08 -27.20
CA ASN A 169 0.04 -3.02 -27.01
C ASN A 169 1.16 -3.41 -26.03
N ALA A 170 1.47 -4.70 -25.95
CA ALA A 170 2.54 -5.27 -25.12
C ALA A 170 3.32 -6.30 -25.94
N PRO A 171 4.53 -6.68 -25.50
CA PRO A 171 5.27 -7.77 -26.14
C PRO A 171 4.48 -9.09 -26.08
N ASP A 172 4.56 -9.91 -27.14
CA ASP A 172 3.86 -11.18 -27.25
C ASP A 172 4.06 -12.11 -26.03
N TYR A 173 5.25 -12.07 -25.42
CA TYR A 173 5.57 -12.88 -24.24
C TYR A 173 4.93 -12.38 -22.93
N LEU A 174 4.25 -11.24 -22.95
CA LEU A 174 3.48 -10.68 -21.83
C LEU A 174 2.03 -10.35 -22.25
N THR A 175 1.56 -10.91 -23.35
CA THR A 175 0.21 -10.68 -23.84
C THR A 175 -0.63 -11.92 -23.62
N ASP A 176 -1.75 -11.77 -22.90
CA ASP A 176 -2.83 -12.78 -22.81
C ASP A 176 -3.91 -12.51 -23.88
N THR A 177 -5.04 -13.17 -23.77
CA THR A 177 -6.25 -12.83 -24.51
C THR A 177 -7.31 -12.38 -23.53
N ALA A 178 -8.35 -11.72 -24.00
CA ALA A 178 -9.48 -11.34 -23.14
C ALA A 178 -10.05 -12.56 -22.40
N GLU A 179 -10.21 -13.70 -23.12
CA GLU A 179 -10.73 -14.95 -22.57
C GLU A 179 -9.75 -15.63 -21.58
N SER A 180 -8.46 -15.74 -21.93
CA SER A 180 -7.48 -16.35 -21.01
C SER A 180 -7.27 -15.49 -19.78
N GLY A 181 -7.20 -14.15 -19.93
CA GLY A 181 -7.13 -13.21 -18.81
C GLY A 181 -8.30 -13.38 -17.83
N TYR A 182 -9.52 -13.53 -18.36
CA TYR A 182 -10.70 -13.82 -17.54
C TYR A 182 -10.63 -15.19 -16.86
N THR A 183 -10.35 -16.24 -17.62
CA THR A 183 -10.38 -17.62 -17.11
C THR A 183 -9.33 -17.87 -16.04
N GLU A 184 -8.10 -17.38 -16.25
CA GLU A 184 -7.00 -17.50 -15.31
C GLU A 184 -7.23 -16.66 -14.05
N SER A 185 -7.74 -15.41 -14.21
CA SER A 185 -8.10 -14.57 -13.07
C SER A 185 -9.20 -15.22 -12.23
N LYS A 186 -10.23 -15.81 -12.86
CA LYS A 186 -11.30 -16.52 -12.16
C LYS A 186 -10.77 -17.71 -11.36
N ALA A 187 -9.89 -18.52 -11.94
CA ALA A 187 -9.25 -19.64 -11.24
C ALA A 187 -8.41 -19.19 -10.03
N LEU A 188 -7.70 -18.06 -10.16
CA LEU A 188 -6.93 -17.49 -9.05
C LEU A 188 -7.83 -16.88 -7.97
N ILE A 189 -8.96 -16.27 -8.33
CA ILE A 189 -9.97 -15.79 -7.37
C ILE A 189 -10.49 -16.99 -6.55
N GLU A 190 -10.94 -18.06 -7.23
CA GLU A 190 -11.48 -19.26 -6.58
C GLU A 190 -10.46 -19.94 -5.66
N ARG A 191 -9.16 -19.87 -6.00
CA ARG A 191 -8.09 -20.45 -5.20
C ARG A 191 -7.70 -19.62 -3.99
N TRP A 192 -7.67 -18.30 -4.12
CA TRP A 192 -6.96 -17.43 -3.17
C TRP A 192 -7.83 -16.40 -2.46
N HIS A 193 -8.93 -15.90 -3.08
CA HIS A 193 -9.70 -14.83 -2.48
C HIS A 193 -10.39 -15.29 -1.19
N GLY A 194 -10.13 -14.56 -0.09
CA GLY A 194 -10.67 -14.87 1.23
C GLY A 194 -10.00 -16.04 1.95
N LYS A 195 -8.88 -16.56 1.43
CA LYS A 195 -8.09 -17.59 2.10
C LYS A 195 -7.19 -16.96 3.17
N GLY A 196 -7.49 -17.20 4.43
CA GLY A 196 -6.76 -16.57 5.53
C GLY A 196 -6.86 -15.04 5.47
N ARG A 197 -5.73 -14.38 5.28
CA ARG A 197 -5.62 -12.91 5.19
C ARG A 197 -5.38 -12.43 3.74
N LEU A 198 -5.57 -13.33 2.73
CA LEU A 198 -5.30 -13.06 1.33
C LEU A 198 -6.57 -12.65 0.58
N HIS A 199 -6.44 -11.69 -0.34
CA HIS A 199 -7.50 -11.26 -1.23
C HIS A 199 -6.99 -11.11 -2.66
N TYR A 200 -7.88 -11.31 -3.64
CA TYR A 200 -7.54 -11.15 -5.05
C TYR A 200 -7.99 -9.77 -5.56
N ALA A 201 -7.22 -9.22 -6.51
CA ALA A 201 -7.57 -8.03 -7.28
C ALA A 201 -7.65 -8.36 -8.78
N VAL A 202 -8.74 -8.03 -9.44
CA VAL A 202 -8.82 -8.00 -10.90
C VAL A 202 -7.93 -6.85 -11.37
N THR A 203 -6.93 -7.15 -12.20
CA THR A 203 -5.83 -6.23 -12.44
C THR A 203 -5.58 -5.98 -13.94
N PRO A 204 -6.47 -5.28 -14.66
CA PRO A 204 -6.09 -4.72 -15.96
C PRO A 204 -4.91 -3.75 -15.73
N ARG A 205 -3.80 -3.92 -16.47
CA ARG A 205 -2.60 -3.10 -16.22
C ARG A 205 -2.93 -1.62 -16.31
N PHE A 206 -3.44 -1.20 -17.45
CA PHE A 206 -3.98 0.13 -17.69
C PHE A 206 -4.75 0.12 -19.04
N ALA A 207 -5.62 1.07 -19.28
CA ALA A 207 -6.49 1.07 -20.44
C ALA A 207 -5.79 0.88 -21.81
N PRO A 208 -4.58 1.41 -22.06
CA PRO A 208 -3.89 1.18 -23.33
C PRO A 208 -3.56 -0.28 -23.64
N THR A 209 -3.32 -1.11 -22.64
CA THR A 209 -2.97 -2.52 -22.83
C THR A 209 -4.13 -3.50 -22.74
N SER A 210 -5.36 -2.99 -22.60
CA SER A 210 -6.55 -3.83 -22.59
C SER A 210 -7.52 -3.43 -23.72
N THR A 211 -8.02 -4.42 -24.45
CA THR A 211 -9.12 -4.19 -25.40
C THR A 211 -10.43 -3.90 -24.66
N PRO A 212 -11.45 -3.31 -25.32
CA PRO A 212 -12.80 -3.21 -24.75
C PRO A 212 -13.34 -4.54 -24.25
N GLU A 213 -13.07 -5.63 -24.97
CA GLU A 213 -13.48 -6.99 -24.62
C GLU A 213 -12.84 -7.43 -23.29
N GLN A 214 -11.54 -7.19 -23.11
CA GLN A 214 -10.84 -7.55 -21.87
C GLN A 214 -11.34 -6.71 -20.68
N LEU A 215 -11.56 -5.40 -20.87
CA LEU A 215 -12.13 -4.53 -19.82
C LEU A 215 -13.56 -4.95 -19.43
N ALA A 216 -14.38 -5.34 -20.41
CA ALA A 216 -15.72 -5.86 -20.14
C ALA A 216 -15.69 -7.17 -19.32
N LEU A 217 -14.77 -8.07 -19.64
CA LEU A 217 -14.58 -9.32 -18.88
C LEU A 217 -14.01 -9.06 -17.48
N ALA A 218 -13.17 -8.03 -17.32
CA ALA A 218 -12.73 -7.59 -15.99
C ALA A 218 -13.92 -7.09 -15.13
N GLY A 219 -14.82 -6.30 -15.71
CA GLY A 219 -16.07 -5.89 -15.04
C GLY A 219 -17.00 -7.07 -14.72
N GLN A 220 -17.05 -8.07 -15.60
CA GLN A 220 -17.80 -9.28 -15.36
C GLN A 220 -17.24 -10.06 -14.15
N LEU A 221 -15.92 -10.18 -14.00
CA LEU A 221 -15.30 -10.83 -12.84
C LEU A 221 -15.69 -10.15 -11.53
N LEU A 222 -15.74 -8.83 -11.48
CA LEU A 222 -16.15 -8.08 -10.28
C LEU A 222 -17.61 -8.33 -9.93
N LYS A 223 -18.50 -8.48 -10.91
CA LYS A 223 -19.92 -8.82 -10.69
C LYS A 223 -20.10 -10.27 -10.22
N GLU A 224 -19.36 -11.21 -10.80
CA GLU A 224 -19.43 -12.62 -10.45
C GLU A 224 -18.85 -12.93 -9.06
N HIS A 225 -17.88 -12.13 -8.62
CA HIS A 225 -17.16 -12.35 -7.36
C HIS A 225 -17.21 -11.11 -6.44
N PRO A 226 -18.35 -10.86 -5.77
CA PRO A 226 -18.48 -9.73 -4.86
C PRO A 226 -17.42 -9.76 -3.75
N GLY A 227 -16.77 -8.61 -3.52
CA GLY A 227 -15.71 -8.49 -2.52
C GLY A 227 -14.28 -8.59 -3.07
N VAL A 228 -14.11 -9.02 -4.32
CA VAL A 228 -12.83 -8.95 -5.03
C VAL A 228 -12.47 -7.48 -5.29
N TYR A 229 -11.18 -7.18 -5.25
CA TYR A 229 -10.67 -5.83 -5.56
C TYR A 229 -10.49 -5.61 -7.06
N MET A 230 -10.44 -4.35 -7.45
CA MET A 230 -9.95 -3.92 -8.76
C MET A 230 -8.72 -3.04 -8.57
N HIS A 231 -7.69 -3.23 -9.38
CA HIS A 231 -6.43 -2.50 -9.28
C HIS A 231 -5.86 -2.17 -10.65
N THR A 232 -5.61 -0.90 -10.93
CA THR A 232 -5.11 -0.43 -12.22
C THR A 232 -4.39 0.91 -12.10
N HIS A 233 -3.74 1.36 -13.18
CA HIS A 233 -3.12 2.70 -13.29
C HIS A 233 -4.11 3.69 -13.91
N LEU A 234 -4.00 4.96 -13.51
CA LEU A 234 -4.88 6.03 -13.97
C LEU A 234 -4.14 7.36 -14.06
N SER A 235 -4.18 7.98 -15.22
CA SER A 235 -3.78 9.39 -15.44
C SER A 235 -2.42 9.75 -14.83
N GLU A 236 -1.44 8.86 -15.02
CA GLU A 236 -0.09 9.06 -14.51
C GLU A 236 0.70 10.07 -15.35
N ASN A 237 0.62 9.96 -16.69
CA ASN A 237 1.45 10.72 -17.63
C ASN A 237 0.58 11.33 -18.74
N LEU A 238 0.90 12.56 -19.18
CA LEU A 238 0.14 13.25 -20.22
C LEU A 238 0.14 12.50 -21.56
N LYS A 239 1.25 11.88 -21.96
CA LYS A 239 1.31 11.08 -23.19
C LYS A 239 0.45 9.82 -23.09
N GLU A 240 0.38 9.22 -21.92
CA GLU A 240 -0.51 8.10 -21.61
C GLU A 240 -1.98 8.52 -21.78
N ILE A 241 -2.37 9.66 -21.22
CA ILE A 241 -3.74 10.21 -21.33
C ILE A 241 -4.11 10.45 -22.79
N ASP A 242 -3.22 11.06 -23.58
CA ASP A 242 -3.43 11.28 -25.01
C ASP A 242 -3.58 9.96 -25.78
N TRP A 243 -2.82 8.95 -25.38
CA TRP A 243 -2.91 7.62 -25.97
C TRP A 243 -4.26 6.94 -25.64
N VAL A 244 -4.70 6.99 -24.39
CA VAL A 244 -6.03 6.49 -23.97
C VAL A 244 -7.13 7.17 -24.78
N LYS A 245 -7.08 8.49 -24.90
CA LYS A 245 -8.06 9.27 -25.68
C LYS A 245 -8.11 8.84 -27.16
N SER A 246 -6.98 8.46 -27.74
CA SER A 246 -6.92 7.97 -29.12
C SER A 246 -7.52 6.57 -29.28
N LEU A 247 -7.40 5.71 -28.23
CA LEU A 247 -7.89 4.34 -28.24
C LEU A 247 -9.38 4.22 -27.85
N PHE A 248 -9.89 5.18 -27.08
CA PHE A 248 -11.26 5.22 -26.56
C PHE A 248 -11.92 6.61 -26.86
N PRO A 249 -12.10 6.97 -28.14
CA PRO A 249 -12.55 8.30 -28.52
C PRO A 249 -14.00 8.63 -28.09
N GLU A 250 -14.78 7.62 -27.72
CA GLU A 250 -16.18 7.79 -27.29
C GLU A 250 -16.28 8.17 -25.80
N GLN A 251 -15.23 7.98 -25.02
CA GLN A 251 -15.18 8.28 -23.59
C GLN A 251 -14.73 9.73 -23.35
N LYS A 252 -15.30 10.36 -22.30
CA LYS A 252 -15.04 11.76 -21.96
C LYS A 252 -13.63 12.00 -21.42
N GLY A 253 -13.06 10.99 -20.73
CA GLY A 253 -11.76 11.04 -20.09
C GLY A 253 -11.23 9.66 -19.76
N TYR A 254 -10.06 9.61 -19.12
CA TYR A 254 -9.43 8.33 -18.82
C TYR A 254 -10.23 7.51 -17.80
N LEU A 255 -10.69 8.13 -16.71
CA LEU A 255 -11.53 7.47 -15.71
C LEU A 255 -12.84 6.96 -16.30
N ASP A 256 -13.43 7.71 -17.25
CA ASP A 256 -14.67 7.34 -17.92
C ASP A 256 -14.55 6.02 -18.71
N VAL A 257 -13.34 5.67 -19.18
CA VAL A 257 -13.08 4.33 -19.77
C VAL A 257 -13.38 3.25 -18.75
N TYR A 258 -12.84 3.36 -17.54
CA TYR A 258 -13.03 2.37 -16.48
C TYR A 258 -14.48 2.36 -15.96
N ASP A 259 -15.10 3.53 -15.85
CA ASP A 259 -16.51 3.65 -15.43
C ASP A 259 -17.45 2.98 -16.44
N HIS A 260 -17.20 3.14 -17.76
CA HIS A 260 -17.96 2.50 -18.82
C HIS A 260 -17.96 0.96 -18.71
N PHE A 261 -16.85 0.37 -18.29
CA PHE A 261 -16.72 -1.08 -18.08
C PHE A 261 -17.03 -1.53 -16.65
N GLU A 262 -17.64 -0.65 -15.83
CA GLU A 262 -18.09 -0.94 -14.45
C GLU A 262 -16.96 -1.41 -13.52
N LEU A 263 -15.76 -0.79 -13.69
CA LEU A 263 -14.58 -1.08 -12.90
C LEU A 263 -14.42 -0.16 -11.67
N LEU A 264 -15.31 0.82 -11.48
CA LEU A 264 -15.33 1.69 -10.32
C LEU A 264 -16.14 1.07 -9.18
N GLY A 265 -15.69 1.26 -7.94
CA GLY A 265 -16.39 0.78 -6.76
C GLY A 265 -15.57 0.91 -5.50
N GLU A 266 -16.16 0.57 -4.36
CA GLU A 266 -15.56 0.72 -3.03
C GLU A 266 -14.24 -0.04 -2.84
N ARG A 267 -13.97 -1.08 -3.64
CA ARG A 267 -12.76 -1.90 -3.63
C ARG A 267 -11.90 -1.69 -4.87
N SER A 268 -12.13 -0.59 -5.59
CA SER A 268 -11.34 -0.21 -6.76
C SER A 268 -10.28 0.80 -6.37
N VAL A 269 -9.01 0.49 -6.67
CA VAL A 269 -7.86 1.34 -6.38
C VAL A 269 -7.15 1.69 -7.68
N PHE A 270 -7.00 2.99 -7.89
CA PHE A 270 -6.38 3.57 -9.06
C PHE A 270 -5.01 4.16 -8.68
N ALA A 271 -3.93 3.63 -9.25
CA ALA A 271 -2.60 4.14 -8.98
C ALA A 271 -2.36 5.48 -9.69
N HIS A 272 -1.59 6.33 -9.04
CA HIS A 272 -1.11 7.66 -9.46
C HIS A 272 -2.16 8.76 -9.44
N GLY A 273 -3.07 8.84 -10.41
CA GLY A 273 -4.07 9.91 -10.49
C GLY A 273 -3.47 11.32 -10.53
N VAL A 274 -2.28 11.48 -11.16
CA VAL A 274 -1.52 12.74 -11.14
C VAL A 274 -2.28 13.88 -11.84
N HIS A 275 -2.99 13.55 -12.91
CA HIS A 275 -3.65 14.51 -13.80
C HIS A 275 -5.18 14.41 -13.76
N LEU A 276 -5.76 14.14 -12.58
CA LEU A 276 -7.22 14.09 -12.41
C LEU A 276 -7.84 15.49 -12.52
N CYS A 277 -9.00 15.57 -13.19
CA CYS A 277 -9.85 16.75 -13.14
C CYS A 277 -10.86 16.68 -11.98
N ASP A 278 -11.58 17.78 -11.73
CA ASP A 278 -12.57 17.87 -10.65
C ASP A 278 -13.71 16.85 -10.82
N GLU A 279 -14.17 16.64 -12.05
CA GLU A 279 -15.24 15.69 -12.39
C GLU A 279 -14.81 14.23 -12.11
N GLU A 280 -13.55 13.88 -12.42
CA GLU A 280 -13.00 12.56 -12.12
C GLU A 280 -12.85 12.36 -10.60
N CYS A 281 -12.38 13.37 -9.86
CA CYS A 281 -12.33 13.31 -8.40
C CYS A 281 -13.72 13.13 -7.78
N GLN A 282 -14.72 13.87 -8.28
CA GLN A 282 -16.10 13.71 -7.85
C GLN A 282 -16.60 12.29 -8.10
N ARG A 283 -16.33 11.73 -9.28
CA ARG A 283 -16.78 10.38 -9.65
C ARG A 283 -16.12 9.30 -8.80
N LEU A 284 -14.82 9.42 -8.53
CA LEU A 284 -14.09 8.52 -7.61
C LEU A 284 -14.72 8.54 -6.21
N ALA A 285 -15.06 9.72 -5.69
CA ALA A 285 -15.71 9.86 -4.39
C ALA A 285 -17.13 9.25 -4.36
N GLU A 286 -17.95 9.48 -5.39
CA GLU A 286 -19.31 8.95 -5.53
C GLU A 286 -19.33 7.41 -5.54
N THR A 287 -18.34 6.78 -6.16
CA THR A 287 -18.22 5.32 -6.23
C THR A 287 -17.52 4.71 -5.03
N GLY A 288 -16.93 5.55 -4.16
CA GLY A 288 -16.11 5.11 -3.04
C GLY A 288 -14.76 4.53 -3.46
N SER A 289 -14.36 4.73 -4.72
CA SER A 289 -13.05 4.32 -5.25
C SER A 289 -11.92 5.06 -4.58
N ALA A 290 -10.73 4.47 -4.57
CA ALA A 290 -9.55 5.03 -3.94
C ALA A 290 -8.42 5.32 -4.94
N VAL A 291 -7.52 6.23 -4.55
CA VAL A 291 -6.29 6.54 -5.29
C VAL A 291 -5.08 6.15 -4.46
N ALA A 292 -4.11 5.48 -5.08
CA ALA A 292 -2.80 5.26 -4.52
C ALA A 292 -1.85 6.40 -4.92
N PHE A 293 -1.49 7.24 -3.97
CA PHE A 293 -0.52 8.31 -4.17
C PHE A 293 0.90 7.75 -4.16
N CYS A 294 1.59 7.82 -5.30
CA CYS A 294 2.91 7.23 -5.54
C CYS A 294 3.96 8.32 -5.81
N PRO A 295 4.32 9.17 -4.82
CA PRO A 295 5.15 10.35 -5.06
C PRO A 295 6.53 10.00 -5.60
N THR A 296 7.15 8.93 -5.12
CA THR A 296 8.51 8.55 -5.49
C THR A 296 8.61 8.21 -6.97
N SER A 297 7.72 7.38 -7.50
CA SER A 297 7.71 7.00 -8.91
C SER A 297 7.29 8.15 -9.81
N ASN A 298 6.28 8.93 -9.40
CA ASN A 298 5.82 10.10 -10.15
C ASN A 298 6.96 11.11 -10.37
N LEU A 299 7.81 11.31 -9.36
CA LEU A 299 9.00 12.16 -9.47
C LEU A 299 10.10 11.50 -10.30
N PHE A 300 10.35 10.21 -10.08
CA PHE A 300 11.42 9.47 -10.77
C PHE A 300 11.20 9.42 -12.28
N LEU A 301 9.97 9.18 -12.73
CA LEU A 301 9.59 9.16 -14.14
C LEU A 301 9.20 10.52 -14.72
N GLY A 302 9.18 11.56 -13.87
CA GLY A 302 8.77 12.91 -14.30
C GLY A 302 7.29 13.00 -14.72
N SER A 303 6.43 12.16 -14.14
CA SER A 303 4.99 12.10 -14.44
C SER A 303 4.24 13.35 -14.00
N GLY A 304 4.65 13.94 -12.86
CA GLY A 304 4.06 15.17 -12.32
C GLY A 304 3.87 15.13 -10.80
N LEU A 305 3.06 16.05 -10.29
CA LEU A 305 2.80 16.23 -8.86
C LEU A 305 1.33 15.93 -8.56
N PHE A 306 1.06 14.87 -7.81
CA PHE A 306 -0.29 14.54 -7.37
C PHE A 306 -0.88 15.63 -6.47
N ASN A 307 -2.13 16.03 -6.74
CA ASN A 307 -2.81 17.10 -6.01
C ASN A 307 -3.65 16.54 -4.85
N LEU A 308 -3.00 16.25 -3.72
CA LEU A 308 -3.69 15.73 -2.52
C LEU A 308 -4.79 16.71 -2.00
N PRO A 309 -4.59 18.05 -1.95
CA PRO A 309 -5.65 18.97 -1.56
C PRO A 309 -6.90 18.91 -2.43
N GLN A 310 -6.75 18.64 -3.74
CA GLN A 310 -7.88 18.42 -4.64
C GLN A 310 -8.62 17.14 -4.25
N ALA A 311 -7.91 16.03 -4.08
CA ALA A 311 -8.52 14.76 -3.67
C ALA A 311 -9.26 14.88 -2.33
N GLU A 312 -8.68 15.57 -1.34
CA GLU A 312 -9.30 15.85 -0.04
C GLU A 312 -10.57 16.70 -0.16
N ARG A 313 -10.56 17.74 -1.00
CA ARG A 313 -11.73 18.59 -1.25
C ARG A 313 -12.94 17.79 -1.76
N PHE A 314 -12.70 16.77 -2.59
CA PHE A 314 -13.73 15.87 -3.09
C PHE A 314 -13.98 14.65 -2.20
N LYS A 315 -13.22 14.47 -1.11
CA LYS A 315 -13.29 13.31 -0.21
C LYS A 315 -12.97 11.98 -0.89
N VAL A 316 -12.03 12.00 -1.83
CA VAL A 316 -11.49 10.78 -2.43
C VAL A 316 -10.65 10.06 -1.38
N ASN A 317 -10.84 8.76 -1.23
CA ASN A 317 -9.97 7.93 -0.39
C ASN A 317 -8.57 7.88 -1.00
N VAL A 318 -7.55 8.24 -0.22
CA VAL A 318 -6.15 8.23 -0.67
C VAL A 318 -5.33 7.39 0.29
N GLY A 319 -4.62 6.41 -0.26
CA GLY A 319 -3.54 5.67 0.40
C GLY A 319 -2.19 6.03 -0.20
N LEU A 320 -1.11 5.61 0.44
CA LEU A 320 0.26 5.82 -0.04
C LEU A 320 0.75 4.54 -0.73
N GLY A 321 1.37 4.67 -1.92
CA GLY A 321 1.98 3.57 -2.67
C GLY A 321 3.49 3.81 -2.88
N THR A 322 4.31 2.77 -2.72
CA THR A 322 5.74 2.85 -3.04
C THR A 322 6.00 2.76 -4.53
N ASP A 323 5.16 2.00 -5.22
CA ASP A 323 5.29 1.71 -6.66
C ASP A 323 6.69 1.20 -7.05
N VAL A 324 7.26 0.28 -6.27
CA VAL A 324 8.45 -0.46 -6.70
C VAL A 324 8.11 -1.22 -8.00
N GLY A 325 8.81 -1.06 -9.14
CA GLY A 325 10.22 -0.61 -9.34
C GLY A 325 10.44 0.78 -9.95
N ALA A 326 9.41 1.56 -10.39
CA ALA A 326 9.61 2.96 -10.70
C ALA A 326 9.81 3.77 -9.42
N GLY A 327 9.10 3.42 -8.35
CA GLY A 327 9.45 3.84 -7.00
C GLY A 327 10.77 3.20 -6.56
N THR A 328 11.65 4.02 -5.99
CA THR A 328 13.05 3.68 -5.73
C THR A 328 13.31 3.10 -4.34
N SER A 329 12.26 2.81 -3.57
CA SER A 329 12.39 2.31 -2.19
C SER A 329 11.15 1.50 -1.78
N PHE A 330 11.36 0.44 -0.99
CA PHE A 330 10.29 -0.25 -0.26
C PHE A 330 9.83 0.51 1.00
N SER A 331 10.55 1.57 1.40
CA SER A 331 10.28 2.30 2.63
C SER A 331 9.16 3.32 2.44
N LEU A 332 8.03 3.10 3.12
CA LEU A 332 6.96 4.11 3.19
C LEU A 332 7.41 5.38 3.93
N LEU A 333 8.42 5.32 4.81
CA LEU A 333 9.03 6.54 5.38
C LEU A 333 9.70 7.38 4.30
N ASN A 334 10.47 6.76 3.40
CA ASN A 334 11.06 7.47 2.25
C ASN A 334 9.99 7.99 1.29
N THR A 335 8.93 7.22 1.06
CA THR A 335 7.80 7.64 0.22
C THR A 335 7.09 8.87 0.83
N LEU A 336 6.93 8.92 2.15
CA LEU A 336 6.40 10.08 2.87
C LEU A 336 7.29 11.32 2.76
N ASN A 337 8.62 11.14 2.79
CA ASN A 337 9.56 12.23 2.55
C ASN A 337 9.37 12.86 1.16
N GLU A 338 9.17 12.04 0.13
CA GLU A 338 8.86 12.54 -1.22
C GLU A 338 7.46 13.17 -1.28
N ALA A 339 6.45 12.58 -0.63
CA ALA A 339 5.11 13.17 -0.52
C ALA A 339 5.14 14.57 0.10
N TYR A 340 5.94 14.77 1.17
CA TYR A 340 6.13 16.08 1.78
C TYR A 340 6.69 17.09 0.78
N LYS A 341 7.73 16.72 0.00
CA LYS A 341 8.34 17.61 -1.01
C LYS A 341 7.37 17.93 -2.14
N VAL A 342 6.60 16.95 -2.60
CA VAL A 342 5.54 17.14 -3.62
C VAL A 342 4.54 18.18 -3.14
N MET A 343 4.10 18.10 -1.88
CA MET A 343 3.18 19.08 -1.30
C MET A 343 3.81 20.48 -1.20
N GLN A 344 5.07 20.57 -0.76
CA GLN A 344 5.79 21.86 -0.69
C GLN A 344 5.92 22.53 -2.07
N LEU A 345 6.20 21.75 -3.13
CA LEU A 345 6.29 22.26 -4.50
C LEU A 345 4.95 22.81 -5.03
N GLN A 346 3.84 22.40 -4.43
CA GLN A 346 2.49 22.87 -4.76
C GLN A 346 1.99 23.97 -3.78
N GLY A 347 2.84 24.46 -2.88
CA GLY A 347 2.48 25.48 -1.89
C GLY A 347 1.56 24.98 -0.77
N ALA A 348 1.42 23.66 -0.63
CA ALA A 348 0.66 23.02 0.42
C ALA A 348 1.58 22.40 1.49
N ARG A 349 1.01 21.98 2.61
CA ARG A 349 1.76 21.35 3.71
C ARG A 349 1.24 19.95 3.97
N LEU A 350 2.15 18.99 4.13
CA LEU A 350 1.83 17.66 4.63
C LEU A 350 2.22 17.58 6.11
N HIS A 351 1.20 17.64 6.99
CA HIS A 351 1.42 17.57 8.42
C HIS A 351 1.88 16.16 8.83
N PRO A 352 2.78 15.98 9.83
CA PRO A 352 3.27 14.66 10.26
C PRO A 352 2.15 13.66 10.60
N TYR A 353 1.08 14.10 11.28
CA TYR A 353 -0.07 13.22 11.56
C TYR A 353 -0.83 12.79 10.29
N LYS A 354 -0.92 13.67 9.29
CA LYS A 354 -1.49 13.29 7.98
C LYS A 354 -0.56 12.32 7.23
N SER A 355 0.75 12.48 7.36
CA SER A 355 1.72 11.52 6.82
C SER A 355 1.51 10.13 7.43
N LEU A 356 1.45 10.01 8.75
CA LEU A 356 1.17 8.72 9.42
C LEU A 356 -0.19 8.15 9.00
N TYR A 357 -1.21 8.99 8.93
CA TYR A 357 -2.53 8.57 8.46
C TYR A 357 -2.47 7.94 7.07
N LEU A 358 -1.83 8.58 6.09
CA LEU A 358 -1.72 8.07 4.71
C LEU A 358 -1.02 6.71 4.63
N ALA A 359 0.02 6.50 5.44
CA ALA A 359 0.78 5.26 5.47
C ALA A 359 0.13 4.14 6.32
N THR A 360 -0.93 4.44 7.08
CA THR A 360 -1.58 3.49 8.00
C THR A 360 -3.09 3.46 7.79
N LEU A 361 -3.88 4.23 8.55
CA LEU A 361 -5.36 4.21 8.51
C LEU A 361 -5.91 4.69 7.16
N GLY A 362 -5.28 5.64 6.49
CA GLY A 362 -5.65 6.08 5.15
C GLY A 362 -5.51 4.96 4.13
N GLY A 363 -4.37 4.25 4.15
CA GLY A 363 -4.17 3.05 3.34
C GLY A 363 -5.19 1.95 3.66
N ALA A 364 -5.50 1.72 4.94
CA ALA A 364 -6.53 0.76 5.36
C ALA A 364 -7.92 1.14 4.82
N ARG A 365 -8.31 2.41 4.91
CA ARG A 365 -9.58 2.91 4.37
C ARG A 365 -9.64 2.79 2.84
N ALA A 366 -8.55 3.13 2.15
CA ALA A 366 -8.45 2.97 0.70
C ALA A 366 -8.65 1.51 0.26
N LEU A 367 -8.20 0.55 1.09
CA LEU A 367 -8.34 -0.88 0.87
C LEU A 367 -9.57 -1.51 1.57
N ARG A 368 -10.44 -0.73 2.23
CA ARG A 368 -11.59 -1.25 3.01
C ARG A 368 -11.17 -2.32 4.04
N LEU A 369 -10.05 -2.08 4.71
CA LEU A 369 -9.47 -2.93 5.75
C LEU A 369 -9.39 -2.24 7.12
N ASP A 370 -9.98 -1.06 7.27
CA ASP A 370 -9.89 -0.22 8.48
C ASP A 370 -10.67 -0.78 9.68
N ASP A 371 -11.50 -1.81 9.49
CA ASP A 371 -12.07 -2.66 10.53
C ASP A 371 -11.09 -3.72 11.07
N ARG A 372 -9.92 -3.88 10.45
CA ARG A 372 -8.91 -4.92 10.75
C ARG A 372 -7.55 -4.36 11.08
N VAL A 373 -7.08 -3.37 10.33
CA VAL A 373 -5.71 -2.84 10.40
C VAL A 373 -5.69 -1.32 10.23
N GLY A 374 -4.50 -0.71 10.31
CA GLY A 374 -4.29 0.73 10.10
C GLY A 374 -4.43 1.57 11.36
N SER A 375 -4.97 1.01 12.45
CA SER A 375 -4.95 1.61 13.80
C SER A 375 -4.68 0.54 14.86
N LEU A 376 -4.34 0.97 16.09
CA LEU A 376 -4.09 0.05 17.20
C LEU A 376 -5.32 -0.12 18.11
N ARG A 377 -6.53 0.05 17.56
CA ARG A 377 -7.78 -0.09 18.33
C ARG A 377 -8.00 -1.54 18.78
N PRO A 378 -8.59 -1.74 19.98
CA PRO A 378 -9.02 -3.07 20.40
C PRO A 378 -9.92 -3.74 19.35
N GLY A 379 -9.65 -5.02 19.07
CA GLY A 379 -10.34 -5.79 18.04
C GLY A 379 -9.61 -5.86 16.69
N ASN A 380 -8.70 -4.94 16.40
CA ASN A 380 -7.87 -4.99 15.20
C ASN A 380 -6.83 -6.13 15.29
N ASP A 381 -6.38 -6.60 14.15
CA ASP A 381 -5.22 -7.50 14.08
C ASP A 381 -3.98 -6.76 14.61
N ALA A 382 -3.13 -7.47 15.34
CA ALA A 382 -1.92 -6.91 15.90
C ALA A 382 -0.81 -6.82 14.84
N ASP A 383 -1.06 -5.98 13.83
CA ASP A 383 -0.12 -5.60 12.79
C ASP A 383 0.48 -4.24 13.19
N PHE A 384 1.73 -4.25 13.65
CA PHE A 384 2.40 -3.04 14.15
C PHE A 384 3.90 -3.06 13.86
N VAL A 385 4.52 -1.88 13.90
CA VAL A 385 5.94 -1.68 13.71
C VAL A 385 6.54 -0.95 14.90
N VAL A 386 7.76 -1.34 15.27
CA VAL A 386 8.59 -0.69 16.28
C VAL A 386 9.65 0.13 15.58
N LEU A 387 9.58 1.44 15.69
CA LEU A 387 10.51 2.40 15.09
C LEU A 387 11.54 2.84 16.14
N ASP A 388 12.82 2.57 15.86
CA ASP A 388 13.94 2.85 16.75
C ASP A 388 14.43 4.30 16.59
N TYR A 389 14.38 5.08 17.66
CA TYR A 389 14.88 6.46 17.70
C TYR A 389 16.41 6.56 17.56
N LYS A 390 17.13 5.46 17.86
CA LYS A 390 18.58 5.37 17.87
C LYS A 390 19.13 4.53 16.70
N ALA A 391 18.36 4.34 15.66
CA ALA A 391 18.74 3.54 14.49
C ALA A 391 20.05 3.99 13.83
N THR A 392 20.32 5.29 13.85
CA THR A 392 21.60 5.86 13.40
C THR A 392 22.04 6.99 14.36
N PRO A 393 23.36 7.29 14.45
CA PRO A 393 23.84 8.39 15.30
C PRO A 393 23.21 9.76 14.96
N LEU A 394 22.92 10.01 13.69
CA LEU A 394 22.27 11.25 13.28
C LEU A 394 20.80 11.29 13.73
N LEU A 395 20.09 10.19 13.59
CA LEU A 395 18.69 10.09 14.01
C LEU A 395 18.56 10.28 15.53
N ASP A 396 19.38 9.58 16.31
CA ASP A 396 19.45 9.71 17.78
C ASP A 396 19.72 11.18 18.18
N TYR A 397 20.78 11.78 17.62
CA TYR A 397 21.12 13.19 17.90
C TYR A 397 19.97 14.14 17.57
N ARG A 398 19.31 13.95 16.40
CA ARG A 398 18.24 14.86 15.96
C ARG A 398 16.95 14.67 16.78
N ILE A 399 16.59 13.45 17.15
CA ILE A 399 15.40 13.19 17.98
C ILE A 399 15.56 13.77 19.39
N GLN A 400 16.77 13.75 19.97
CA GLN A 400 17.05 14.41 21.25
C GLN A 400 16.81 15.94 21.22
N GLN A 401 16.75 16.56 20.04
CA GLN A 401 16.43 17.98 19.86
C GLN A 401 14.94 18.22 19.58
N SER A 402 14.12 17.15 19.51
CA SER A 402 12.68 17.27 19.29
C SER A 402 11.97 17.60 20.60
N ASN A 403 11.00 18.52 20.54
CA ASN A 403 10.26 18.99 21.71
C ASN A 403 8.82 18.43 21.76
N SER A 404 8.44 17.68 20.74
CA SER A 404 7.10 17.07 20.64
C SER A 404 7.14 15.77 19.84
N ILE A 405 6.09 14.95 19.99
CA ILE A 405 5.91 13.76 19.17
C ILE A 405 5.72 14.11 17.69
N GLU A 406 5.14 15.26 17.39
CA GLU A 406 4.98 15.77 16.03
C GLU A 406 6.32 15.99 15.35
N GLU A 407 7.26 16.68 16.05
CA GLU A 407 8.63 16.87 15.55
C GLU A 407 9.37 15.53 15.40
N THR A 408 9.23 14.63 16.36
CA THR A 408 9.82 13.29 16.33
C THR A 408 9.31 12.49 15.14
N LEU A 409 8.00 12.50 14.90
CA LEU A 409 7.39 11.83 13.75
C LEU A 409 7.88 12.41 12.43
N PHE A 410 8.01 13.74 12.33
CA PHE A 410 8.55 14.37 11.13
C PHE A 410 10.02 14.00 10.88
N VAL A 411 10.82 13.89 11.93
CA VAL A 411 12.21 13.41 11.84
C VAL A 411 12.26 11.97 11.34
N LEU A 412 11.39 11.08 11.89
CA LEU A 412 11.31 9.69 11.45
C LEU A 412 10.90 9.58 9.97
N THR A 413 9.96 10.38 9.50
CA THR A 413 9.53 10.37 8.10
C THR A 413 10.55 11.01 7.14
N THR A 414 11.44 11.87 7.63
CA THR A 414 12.41 12.59 6.80
C THR A 414 13.78 11.91 6.75
N LEU A 415 14.24 11.36 7.87
CA LEU A 415 15.56 10.74 8.02
C LEU A 415 15.49 9.22 8.19
N GLY A 416 14.29 8.67 8.42
CA GLY A 416 14.09 7.24 8.62
C GLY A 416 14.12 6.46 7.30
N ASP A 417 14.55 5.21 7.42
CA ASP A 417 14.56 4.20 6.37
C ASP A 417 14.38 2.79 7.00
N ASP A 418 14.73 1.72 6.27
CA ASP A 418 14.67 0.35 6.77
C ASP A 418 15.46 0.14 8.08
N ARG A 419 16.53 0.90 8.31
CA ARG A 419 17.29 0.85 9.57
C ARG A 419 16.49 1.37 10.76
N THR A 420 15.51 2.23 10.52
CA THR A 420 14.62 2.76 11.57
C THR A 420 13.64 1.70 12.06
N VAL A 421 13.29 0.73 11.22
CA VAL A 421 12.41 -0.38 11.58
C VAL A 421 13.21 -1.38 12.43
N ARG A 422 12.92 -1.44 13.73
CA ARG A 422 13.54 -2.40 14.66
C ARG A 422 12.87 -3.76 14.55
N GLU A 423 11.55 -3.80 14.62
CA GLU A 423 10.75 -5.00 14.55
C GLU A 423 9.43 -4.74 13.81
N THR A 424 8.96 -5.74 13.10
CA THR A 424 7.65 -5.73 12.43
C THR A 424 6.85 -6.93 12.90
N TYR A 425 5.60 -6.67 13.25
CA TYR A 425 4.66 -7.67 13.76
C TYR A 425 3.47 -7.81 12.81
N ALA A 426 3.12 -9.04 12.48
CA ALA A 426 1.91 -9.38 11.74
C ALA A 426 1.09 -10.41 12.53
N ALA A 427 -0.17 -10.10 12.79
CA ALA A 427 -1.04 -10.90 13.66
C ALA A 427 -0.35 -11.28 14.99
N GLY A 428 0.31 -10.32 15.64
CA GLY A 428 0.99 -10.48 16.91
C GLY A 428 2.28 -11.32 16.89
N ARG A 429 2.74 -11.77 15.72
CA ARG A 429 3.99 -12.50 15.53
C ARG A 429 5.08 -11.57 15.03
N CYS A 430 6.26 -11.60 15.64
CA CYS A 430 7.43 -10.93 15.09
C CYS A 430 7.81 -11.61 13.76
N VAL A 431 7.69 -10.88 12.66
CA VAL A 431 7.98 -11.38 11.29
C VAL A 431 9.24 -10.76 10.70
N HIS A 432 9.75 -9.71 11.33
CA HIS A 432 11.05 -9.11 11.06
C HIS A 432 11.64 -8.55 12.35
N GLN A 433 12.95 -8.76 12.52
CA GLN A 433 13.79 -8.17 13.57
C GLN A 433 15.13 -7.80 12.94
N ARG A 434 15.57 -6.53 13.16
CA ARG A 434 16.86 -6.01 12.71
C ARG A 434 18.00 -6.58 13.53
#